data_eac45677b0dd9c0c6faab91d9fc0fc7b
#
_entry.id   eac45677b0dd9c0c6faab91d9fc0fc7b
#
_cell.length_a   1.000
_cell.length_b   1.000
_cell.length_c   1.000
_cell.angle_alpha   90.00
_cell.angle_beta   90.00
_cell.angle_gamma   90.00
#
_symmetry.space_group_name_H-M   'P 1'
#
loop_
_entity.id
_entity.type
_entity.pdbx_description
1 polymer ?
#
loop_
_entity_poly.entity_id
_entity_poly.type
_entity_poly.pdbx_seq_one_letter_code
_entity_poly.pdbx_strand_id
1 'polypeptide(L)'
;MALDMLREIQAFVSVAHKRSFVAAARALGRSPSAVTRAVQTLEDNAGSKLLNRNANAVTLTEAGERLLPHAERLLDVQRDAADELAALSGNAQGWIRFAAPQLLGEHVLPQVLAEFSRRHPQVTLDVQYSDEALDPLQGKFDFVVRGAFPQSSELIGYPLWPYQRHLYASPAYLALAGTPQHPEDLEGHTLILHTAPRILKAWHFCHDDQITSLRPRPRLRLGSGGAVYHSTLAGAGIARLAAWVGEAPVSYTHLTLPTNRE
;
A
#
# COMPACT_ATOMS: atom_id res chain seq x y z
N MET A 1 -6.46 16.88 -33.13
CA MET A 1 -6.61 17.55 -31.83
C MET A 1 -6.41 16.63 -30.62
N ALA A 2 -6.81 15.38 -30.61
CA ALA A 2 -6.71 14.53 -29.40
C ALA A 2 -5.29 13.98 -29.08
N LEU A 3 -4.44 13.76 -30.05
CA LEU A 3 -3.09 13.20 -29.84
C LEU A 3 -2.07 14.23 -29.30
N ASP A 4 -2.29 15.52 -29.53
CA ASP A 4 -1.43 16.56 -28.98
C ASP A 4 -1.66 16.80 -27.48
N MET A 5 -2.87 16.55 -26.98
CA MET A 5 -3.19 16.75 -25.56
C MET A 5 -2.51 15.77 -24.58
N LEU A 6 -2.03 14.61 -25.04
CA LEU A 6 -1.36 13.65 -24.14
C LEU A 6 -0.05 14.19 -23.55
N ARG A 7 0.68 14.98 -24.31
CA ARG A 7 1.93 15.61 -23.85
C ARG A 7 1.67 16.68 -22.80
N GLU A 8 0.61 17.44 -22.99
CA GLU A 8 0.15 18.48 -22.07
C GLU A 8 -0.38 17.85 -20.77
N ILE A 9 -1.15 16.77 -20.89
CA ILE A 9 -1.66 16.00 -19.77
C ILE A 9 -0.52 15.39 -18.96
N GLN A 10 0.49 14.79 -19.61
CA GLN A 10 1.69 14.28 -18.92
C GLN A 10 2.43 15.37 -18.15
N ALA A 11 2.58 16.55 -18.77
CA ALA A 11 3.22 17.68 -18.12
C ALA A 11 2.43 18.15 -16.88
N PHE A 12 1.12 18.29 -17.01
CA PHE A 12 0.23 18.68 -15.91
C PHE A 12 0.29 17.70 -14.75
N VAL A 13 0.09 16.39 -15.01
CA VAL A 13 0.13 15.34 -13.98
C VAL A 13 1.49 15.30 -13.28
N SER A 14 2.59 15.38 -14.05
CA SER A 14 3.94 15.39 -13.48
C SER A 14 4.17 16.61 -12.58
N VAL A 15 3.70 17.81 -12.97
CA VAL A 15 3.83 19.03 -12.15
C VAL A 15 2.96 18.94 -10.90
N ALA A 16 1.74 18.42 -11.01
CA ALA A 16 0.82 18.23 -9.89
C ALA A 16 1.43 17.34 -8.80
N HIS A 17 2.01 16.20 -9.19
CA HIS A 17 2.64 15.27 -8.25
C HIS A 17 3.95 15.80 -7.66
N LYS A 18 4.82 16.40 -8.50
CA LYS A 18 6.12 16.90 -8.04
C LYS A 18 6.03 18.26 -7.37
N ARG A 19 4.92 18.98 -7.49
CA ARG A 19 4.72 20.34 -7.00
C ARG A 19 5.80 21.31 -7.45
N SER A 20 6.45 21.01 -8.61
CA SER A 20 7.59 21.74 -9.13
C SER A 20 7.74 21.52 -10.63
N PHE A 21 7.76 22.59 -11.40
CA PHE A 21 8.01 22.53 -12.86
C PHE A 21 9.41 22.01 -13.19
N VAL A 22 10.42 22.35 -12.38
CA VAL A 22 11.81 21.91 -12.58
C VAL A 22 11.93 20.40 -12.30
N ALA A 23 11.32 19.91 -11.20
CA ALA A 23 11.33 18.49 -10.88
C ALA A 23 10.54 17.67 -11.92
N ALA A 24 9.40 18.18 -12.39
CA ALA A 24 8.60 17.55 -13.45
C ALA A 24 9.38 17.50 -14.78
N ALA A 25 10.06 18.59 -15.14
CA ALA A 25 10.88 18.64 -16.35
C ALA A 25 12.00 17.60 -16.34
N ARG A 26 12.69 17.47 -15.21
CA ARG A 26 13.73 16.44 -15.01
C ARG A 26 13.13 15.03 -15.13
N ALA A 27 11.99 14.76 -14.49
CA ALA A 27 11.31 13.47 -14.57
C ALA A 27 10.86 13.09 -15.99
N LEU A 28 10.46 14.09 -16.78
CA LEU A 28 10.00 13.89 -18.18
C LEU A 28 11.14 13.96 -19.23
N GLY A 29 12.39 14.20 -18.81
CA GLY A 29 13.51 14.38 -19.74
C GLY A 29 13.33 15.60 -20.66
N ARG A 30 12.66 16.66 -20.19
CA ARG A 30 12.34 17.88 -20.96
C ARG A 30 12.91 19.13 -20.29
N SER A 31 12.93 20.25 -21.03
CA SER A 31 13.29 21.54 -20.44
C SER A 31 12.14 22.11 -19.58
N PRO A 32 12.43 22.86 -18.49
CA PRO A 32 11.39 23.51 -17.70
C PRO A 32 10.46 24.42 -18.51
N SER A 33 11.00 25.11 -19.54
CA SER A 33 10.22 25.93 -20.44
C SER A 33 9.25 25.13 -21.30
N ALA A 34 9.65 23.93 -21.74
CA ALA A 34 8.77 23.02 -22.50
C ALA A 34 7.60 22.51 -21.64
N VAL A 35 7.86 22.11 -20.39
CA VAL A 35 6.83 21.67 -19.44
C VAL A 35 5.88 22.82 -19.10
N THR A 36 6.43 24.03 -18.87
CA THR A 36 5.61 25.23 -18.61
C THR A 36 4.68 25.53 -19.77
N ARG A 37 5.19 25.46 -21.01
CA ARG A 37 4.41 25.72 -22.22
C ARG A 37 3.32 24.66 -22.41
N ALA A 38 3.64 23.38 -22.20
CA ALA A 38 2.66 22.29 -22.28
C ALA A 38 1.50 22.48 -21.30
N VAL A 39 1.80 22.79 -20.02
CA VAL A 39 0.76 23.09 -19.02
C VAL A 39 -0.06 24.32 -19.43
N GLN A 40 0.58 25.38 -19.93
CA GLN A 40 -0.14 26.58 -20.38
C GLN A 40 -1.10 26.26 -21.54
N THR A 41 -0.67 25.47 -22.51
CA THR A 41 -1.52 25.03 -23.63
C THR A 41 -2.74 24.23 -23.12
N LEU A 42 -2.55 23.36 -22.13
CA LEU A 42 -3.65 22.62 -21.52
C LEU A 42 -4.64 23.56 -20.80
N GLU A 43 -4.15 24.52 -20.04
CA GLU A 43 -4.95 25.53 -19.36
C GLU A 43 -5.74 26.42 -20.36
N ASP A 44 -5.09 26.81 -21.45
CA ASP A 44 -5.72 27.63 -22.51
C ASP A 44 -6.83 26.83 -23.22
N ASN A 45 -6.61 25.54 -23.50
CA ASN A 45 -7.61 24.65 -24.08
C ASN A 45 -8.75 24.35 -23.12
N ALA A 46 -8.47 24.26 -21.82
CA ALA A 46 -9.48 24.05 -20.79
C ALA A 46 -10.27 25.34 -20.44
N GLY A 47 -9.80 26.50 -20.87
CA GLY A 47 -10.37 27.80 -20.49
C GLY A 47 -10.26 28.11 -18.99
N SER A 48 -9.39 27.42 -18.28
CA SER A 48 -9.25 27.52 -16.82
C SER A 48 -7.83 27.25 -16.37
N LYS A 49 -7.38 27.96 -15.32
CA LYS A 49 -6.12 27.63 -14.66
C LYS A 49 -6.28 26.34 -13.86
N LEU A 50 -5.31 25.43 -14.03
CA LEU A 50 -5.26 24.13 -13.36
C LEU A 50 -4.26 24.13 -12.19
N LEU A 51 -3.26 25.01 -12.26
CA LEU A 51 -2.22 25.16 -11.27
C LEU A 51 -2.11 26.60 -10.77
N ASN A 52 -2.01 26.76 -9.46
CA ASN A 52 -1.62 28.00 -8.81
C ASN A 52 -0.08 28.05 -8.73
N ARG A 53 0.52 29.13 -9.22
CA ARG A 53 1.96 29.38 -9.19
C ARG A 53 2.26 30.46 -8.17
N ASN A 54 2.61 30.06 -6.96
CA ASN A 54 3.12 30.98 -5.96
C ASN A 54 4.66 30.90 -5.90
N ALA A 55 5.32 31.94 -5.41
CA ALA A 55 6.79 31.99 -5.37
C ALA A 55 7.45 30.78 -4.68
N ASN A 56 6.73 30.12 -3.77
CA ASN A 56 7.27 29.04 -2.93
C ASN A 56 6.61 27.66 -3.16
N ALA A 57 5.53 27.56 -3.94
CA ALA A 57 4.84 26.29 -4.15
C ALA A 57 3.96 26.30 -5.41
N VAL A 58 3.82 25.12 -6.03
CA VAL A 58 2.82 24.82 -7.05
C VAL A 58 1.72 23.99 -6.39
N THR A 59 0.47 24.47 -6.47
CA THR A 59 -0.71 23.76 -5.95
C THR A 59 -1.76 23.63 -7.04
N LEU A 60 -2.66 22.69 -6.90
CA LEU A 60 -3.81 22.56 -7.79
C LEU A 60 -4.84 23.68 -7.53
N THR A 61 -5.55 24.09 -8.58
CA THR A 61 -6.82 24.81 -8.47
C THR A 61 -7.97 23.81 -8.31
N GLU A 62 -9.18 24.26 -8.02
CA GLU A 62 -10.36 23.39 -8.01
C GLU A 62 -10.54 22.66 -9.35
N ALA A 63 -10.34 23.36 -10.47
CA ALA A 63 -10.37 22.75 -11.81
C ALA A 63 -9.26 21.71 -11.98
N GLY A 64 -8.05 21.97 -11.44
CA GLY A 64 -6.93 21.03 -11.45
C GLY A 64 -7.21 19.78 -10.62
N GLU A 65 -7.80 19.93 -9.43
CA GLU A 65 -8.19 18.80 -8.57
C GLU A 65 -9.23 17.89 -9.24
N ARG A 66 -10.20 18.50 -9.93
CA ARG A 66 -11.20 17.75 -10.69
C ARG A 66 -10.62 17.06 -11.92
N LEU A 67 -9.71 17.70 -12.63
CA LEU A 67 -9.11 17.15 -13.84
C LEU A 67 -8.09 16.04 -13.55
N LEU A 68 -7.34 16.14 -12.46
CA LEU A 68 -6.22 15.24 -12.16
C LEU A 68 -6.58 13.75 -12.23
N PRO A 69 -7.67 13.26 -11.61
CA PRO A 69 -8.03 11.85 -11.69
C PRO A 69 -8.32 11.37 -13.12
N HIS A 70 -8.93 12.23 -13.94
CA HIS A 70 -9.23 11.92 -15.34
C HIS A 70 -7.97 11.93 -16.21
N ALA A 71 -7.05 12.87 -15.95
CA ALA A 71 -5.76 12.96 -16.61
C ALA A 71 -4.89 11.72 -16.33
N GLU A 72 -4.85 11.27 -15.08
CA GLU A 72 -4.16 10.05 -14.66
C GLU A 72 -4.72 8.82 -15.41
N ARG A 73 -6.05 8.67 -15.43
CA ARG A 73 -6.71 7.56 -16.14
C ARG A 73 -6.41 7.54 -17.64
N LEU A 74 -6.36 8.69 -18.29
CA LEU A 74 -5.99 8.78 -19.72
C LEU A 74 -4.57 8.29 -19.96
N LEU A 75 -3.63 8.65 -19.08
CA LEU A 75 -2.24 8.18 -19.18
C LEU A 75 -2.13 6.69 -18.89
N ASP A 76 -2.94 6.16 -17.98
CA ASP A 76 -3.00 4.72 -17.70
C ASP A 76 -3.52 3.96 -18.93
N VAL A 77 -4.64 4.36 -19.53
CA VAL A 77 -5.16 3.74 -20.76
C VAL A 77 -4.16 3.80 -21.92
N GLN A 78 -3.46 4.92 -22.07
CA GLN A 78 -2.39 5.04 -23.10
C GLN A 78 -1.28 4.02 -22.86
N ARG A 79 -0.91 3.81 -21.59
CA ARG A 79 0.12 2.84 -21.20
C ARG A 79 -0.34 1.42 -21.45
N ASP A 80 -1.56 1.07 -21.01
CA ASP A 80 -2.15 -0.25 -21.20
C ASP A 80 -2.18 -0.64 -22.68
N ALA A 81 -2.57 0.31 -23.54
CA ALA A 81 -2.53 0.09 -25.00
C ALA A 81 -1.11 -0.15 -25.55
N ALA A 82 -0.11 0.54 -25.02
CA ALA A 82 1.29 0.32 -25.39
C ALA A 82 1.80 -1.05 -24.90
N ASP A 83 1.41 -1.45 -23.69
CA ASP A 83 1.78 -2.73 -23.10
C ASP A 83 1.10 -3.91 -23.82
N GLU A 84 -0.17 -3.78 -24.26
CA GLU A 84 -0.83 -4.78 -25.12
C GLU A 84 -0.10 -4.97 -26.45
N LEU A 85 0.30 -3.87 -27.11
CA LEU A 85 1.07 -3.96 -28.34
C LEU A 85 2.45 -4.60 -28.11
N ALA A 86 3.08 -4.29 -27.00
CA ALA A 86 4.35 -4.88 -26.62
C ALA A 86 4.26 -6.38 -26.32
N ALA A 87 3.17 -6.83 -25.68
CA ALA A 87 2.90 -8.24 -25.39
C ALA A 87 2.80 -9.11 -26.65
N LEU A 88 2.39 -8.53 -27.78
CA LEU A 88 2.38 -9.23 -29.08
C LEU A 88 3.78 -9.63 -29.57
N SER A 89 4.83 -9.01 -29.06
CA SER A 89 6.22 -9.33 -29.39
C SER A 89 6.84 -10.50 -28.63
N GLY A 90 6.07 -11.13 -27.73
CA GLY A 90 6.48 -12.34 -26.97
C GLY A 90 7.45 -12.12 -25.82
N ASN A 91 7.89 -10.90 -25.58
CA ASN A 91 8.72 -10.54 -24.45
C ASN A 91 7.90 -9.83 -23.37
N ALA A 92 7.96 -10.34 -22.13
CA ALA A 92 7.35 -9.66 -20.99
C ALA A 92 8.05 -8.31 -20.76
N GLN A 93 7.36 -7.22 -21.07
CA GLN A 93 7.84 -5.84 -20.89
C GLN A 93 6.68 -4.93 -20.51
N GLY A 94 6.96 -3.75 -19.98
CA GLY A 94 5.94 -2.78 -19.58
C GLY A 94 5.94 -2.53 -18.08
N TRP A 95 4.80 -2.14 -17.55
CA TRP A 95 4.64 -1.77 -16.14
C TRP A 95 3.69 -2.72 -15.43
N ILE A 96 4.03 -3.08 -14.21
CA ILE A 96 3.13 -3.74 -13.26
C ILE A 96 3.00 -2.84 -12.05
N ARG A 97 1.78 -2.39 -11.78
CA ARG A 97 1.45 -1.57 -10.61
C ARG A 97 0.63 -2.36 -9.63
N PHE A 98 1.10 -2.46 -8.43
CA PHE A 98 0.31 -3.13 -7.41
C PHE A 98 0.50 -2.50 -6.02
N ALA A 99 -0.47 -2.79 -5.15
CA ALA A 99 -0.38 -2.40 -3.75
C ALA A 99 -0.33 -3.64 -2.86
N ALA A 100 0.40 -3.51 -1.75
CA ALA A 100 0.52 -4.55 -0.74
C ALA A 100 0.56 -3.94 0.67
N PRO A 101 0.21 -4.70 1.73
CA PRO A 101 0.38 -4.27 3.11
C PRO A 101 1.84 -3.93 3.40
N GLN A 102 2.06 -2.87 4.19
CA GLN A 102 3.39 -2.37 4.49
C GLN A 102 4.31 -3.45 5.05
N LEU A 103 3.84 -4.19 6.03
CA LEU A 103 4.63 -5.23 6.69
C LEU A 103 5.03 -6.37 5.72
N LEU A 104 4.16 -6.71 4.76
CA LEU A 104 4.47 -7.66 3.70
C LEU A 104 5.58 -7.11 2.78
N GLY A 105 5.49 -5.82 2.46
CA GLY A 105 6.48 -5.10 1.66
C GLY A 105 7.85 -5.03 2.31
N GLU A 106 7.91 -4.97 3.63
CA GLU A 106 9.16 -4.87 4.37
C GLU A 106 9.85 -6.24 4.56
N HIS A 107 9.09 -7.32 4.72
CA HIS A 107 9.64 -8.62 5.14
C HIS A 107 9.64 -9.70 4.08
N VAL A 108 8.65 -9.73 3.18
CA VAL A 108 8.48 -10.83 2.22
C VAL A 108 8.77 -10.38 0.79
N LEU A 109 8.18 -9.28 0.36
CA LEU A 109 8.27 -8.84 -1.03
C LEU A 109 9.68 -8.49 -1.51
N PRO A 110 10.66 -7.99 -0.72
CA PRO A 110 11.97 -7.61 -1.24
C PRO A 110 12.66 -8.75 -2.00
N GLN A 111 12.59 -9.97 -1.48
CA GLN A 111 13.18 -11.14 -2.14
C GLN A 111 12.44 -11.52 -3.42
N VAL A 112 11.10 -11.48 -3.38
CA VAL A 112 10.25 -11.78 -4.54
C VAL A 112 10.48 -10.77 -5.66
N LEU A 113 10.51 -9.47 -5.31
CA LEU A 113 10.74 -8.38 -6.27
C LEU A 113 12.13 -8.45 -6.90
N ALA A 114 13.16 -8.75 -6.11
CA ALA A 114 14.53 -8.93 -6.61
C ALA A 114 14.63 -10.09 -7.60
N GLU A 115 14.02 -11.23 -7.29
CA GLU A 115 13.99 -12.40 -8.15
C GLU A 115 13.18 -12.13 -9.44
N PHE A 116 12.01 -11.51 -9.31
CA PHE A 116 11.17 -11.14 -10.47
C PHE A 116 11.91 -10.17 -11.40
N SER A 117 12.51 -9.10 -10.86
CA SER A 117 13.24 -8.11 -11.66
C SER A 117 14.43 -8.72 -12.39
N ARG A 118 15.09 -9.72 -11.79
CA ARG A 118 16.18 -10.45 -12.44
C ARG A 118 15.70 -11.32 -13.60
N ARG A 119 14.52 -11.93 -13.48
CA ARG A 119 13.92 -12.79 -14.52
C ARG A 119 13.30 -11.99 -15.66
N HIS A 120 12.77 -10.81 -15.33
CA HIS A 120 12.02 -9.96 -16.25
C HIS A 120 12.61 -8.52 -16.28
N PRO A 121 13.82 -8.34 -16.84
CA PRO A 121 14.54 -7.06 -16.75
C PRO A 121 13.88 -5.91 -17.56
N GLN A 122 12.93 -6.22 -18.43
CA GLN A 122 12.18 -5.23 -19.21
C GLN A 122 10.85 -4.83 -18.56
N VAL A 123 10.49 -5.46 -17.42
CA VAL A 123 9.30 -5.10 -16.67
C VAL A 123 9.66 -4.12 -15.55
N THR A 124 8.95 -3.00 -15.51
CA THR A 124 9.06 -2.03 -14.41
C THR A 124 7.98 -2.34 -13.37
N LEU A 125 8.38 -2.45 -12.11
CA LEU A 125 7.45 -2.63 -10.98
C LEU A 125 7.23 -1.29 -10.29
N ASP A 126 5.98 -0.88 -10.15
CA ASP A 126 5.54 0.27 -9.35
C ASP A 126 4.71 -0.25 -8.16
N VAL A 127 5.32 -0.26 -6.98
CA VAL A 127 4.75 -0.92 -5.81
C VAL A 127 4.41 0.09 -4.73
N GLN A 128 3.14 0.17 -4.38
CA GLN A 128 2.69 1.00 -3.27
C GLN A 128 2.47 0.16 -2.01
N TYR A 129 3.14 0.49 -0.93
CA TYR A 129 2.87 -0.12 0.37
C TYR A 129 1.86 0.71 1.15
N SER A 130 0.74 0.08 1.51
CA SER A 130 -0.32 0.73 2.27
C SER A 130 -1.12 -0.30 3.07
N ASP A 131 -1.42 0.05 4.32
CA ASP A 131 -2.33 -0.73 5.16
C ASP A 131 -3.79 -0.26 5.01
N GLU A 132 -4.03 0.76 4.19
CA GLU A 132 -5.37 1.22 3.84
C GLU A 132 -6.06 0.25 2.87
N ALA A 133 -7.38 0.23 2.90
CA ALA A 133 -8.17 -0.56 1.97
C ALA A 133 -8.21 0.13 0.60
N LEU A 134 -7.16 -0.05 -0.19
CA LEU A 134 -7.10 0.43 -1.56
C LEU A 134 -8.08 -0.36 -2.43
N ASP A 135 -8.80 0.34 -3.29
CA ASP A 135 -9.77 -0.24 -4.22
C ASP A 135 -9.11 -0.43 -5.59
N PRO A 136 -8.89 -1.68 -6.05
CA PRO A 136 -8.29 -1.92 -7.36
C PRO A 136 -9.20 -1.46 -8.51
N LEU A 137 -10.52 -1.35 -8.31
CA LEU A 137 -11.45 -0.89 -9.34
C LEU A 137 -11.29 0.60 -9.67
N GLN A 138 -10.55 1.36 -8.87
CA GLN A 138 -10.25 2.77 -9.18
C GLN A 138 -9.17 2.96 -10.27
N GLY A 139 -8.70 1.88 -10.90
CA GLY A 139 -7.80 1.92 -12.05
C GLY A 139 -6.37 2.35 -11.78
N LYS A 140 -5.94 2.36 -10.50
CA LYS A 140 -4.56 2.74 -10.13
C LYS A 140 -3.60 1.56 -10.06
N PHE A 141 -4.13 0.32 -9.95
CA PHE A 141 -3.36 -0.90 -9.73
C PHE A 141 -3.87 -2.01 -10.62
N ASP A 142 -2.95 -2.80 -11.17
CA ASP A 142 -3.27 -4.02 -11.90
C ASP A 142 -3.80 -5.10 -10.96
N PHE A 143 -3.26 -5.15 -9.73
CA PHE A 143 -3.76 -5.97 -8.63
C PHE A 143 -3.41 -5.41 -7.26
N VAL A 144 -4.06 -5.94 -6.23
CA VAL A 144 -3.79 -5.58 -4.83
C VAL A 144 -3.63 -6.85 -4.00
N VAL A 145 -2.54 -6.95 -3.24
CA VAL A 145 -2.34 -8.03 -2.26
C VAL A 145 -3.01 -7.64 -0.95
N ARG A 146 -3.81 -8.56 -0.37
CA ARG A 146 -4.56 -8.30 0.88
C ARG A 146 -4.61 -9.54 1.77
N GLY A 147 -4.77 -9.33 3.07
CA GLY A 147 -5.05 -10.39 4.04
C GLY A 147 -6.54 -10.71 4.19
N ALA A 148 -7.35 -10.50 3.15
CA ALA A 148 -8.78 -10.83 3.15
C ALA A 148 -9.29 -10.96 1.71
N PHE A 149 -10.33 -11.79 1.50
CA PHE A 149 -11.00 -11.90 0.22
C PHE A 149 -11.75 -10.61 -0.16
N PRO A 150 -11.87 -10.31 -1.47
CA PRO A 150 -12.66 -9.18 -1.92
C PRO A 150 -14.14 -9.41 -1.58
N GLN A 151 -14.84 -8.32 -1.23
CA GLN A 151 -16.29 -8.36 -0.99
C GLN A 151 -17.10 -8.01 -2.26
N SER A 152 -16.46 -7.49 -3.29
CA SER A 152 -17.08 -7.17 -4.57
C SER A 152 -17.04 -8.36 -5.50
N SER A 153 -18.16 -8.65 -6.19
CA SER A 153 -18.26 -9.68 -7.22
C SER A 153 -17.51 -9.31 -8.52
N GLU A 154 -17.09 -8.06 -8.66
CA GLU A 154 -16.34 -7.59 -9.83
C GLU A 154 -14.84 -7.90 -9.72
N LEU A 155 -14.37 -8.35 -8.55
CA LEU A 155 -12.98 -8.67 -8.31
C LEU A 155 -12.77 -10.19 -8.29
N ILE A 156 -11.73 -10.64 -8.97
CA ILE A 156 -11.26 -12.02 -8.91
C ILE A 156 -10.17 -12.12 -7.84
N GLY A 157 -10.38 -12.99 -6.85
CA GLY A 157 -9.41 -13.24 -5.79
C GLY A 157 -8.66 -14.54 -5.98
N TYR A 158 -7.33 -14.49 -5.95
CA TYR A 158 -6.46 -15.66 -5.95
C TYR A 158 -5.80 -15.83 -4.59
N PRO A 159 -6.01 -16.98 -3.90
CA PRO A 159 -5.29 -17.25 -2.66
C PRO A 159 -3.81 -17.49 -2.96
N LEU A 160 -2.93 -16.73 -2.30
CA LEU A 160 -1.48 -16.87 -2.47
C LEU A 160 -0.90 -17.86 -1.46
N TRP A 161 -1.30 -17.74 -0.17
CA TRP A 161 -0.91 -18.64 0.92
C TRP A 161 -1.92 -18.54 2.09
N PRO A 162 -1.92 -19.50 3.03
CA PRO A 162 -2.72 -19.39 4.24
C PRO A 162 -2.34 -18.17 5.07
N TYR A 163 -3.32 -17.37 5.47
CA TYR A 163 -3.11 -16.18 6.26
C TYR A 163 -3.55 -16.41 7.70
N GLN A 164 -2.58 -16.57 8.59
CA GLN A 164 -2.80 -16.74 10.03
C GLN A 164 -2.23 -15.56 10.80
N ARG A 165 -2.83 -15.26 11.93
CA ARG A 165 -2.36 -14.23 12.88
C ARG A 165 -2.14 -14.85 14.24
N HIS A 166 -1.01 -14.49 14.83
CA HIS A 166 -0.64 -14.92 16.18
C HIS A 166 -0.39 -13.71 17.07
N LEU A 167 -0.41 -13.95 18.38
CA LEU A 167 0.02 -12.96 19.35
C LEU A 167 1.53 -12.99 19.52
N TYR A 168 2.11 -11.82 19.59
CA TYR A 168 3.55 -11.62 19.76
C TYR A 168 3.83 -10.59 20.84
N ALA A 169 4.88 -10.85 21.61
CA ALA A 169 5.46 -9.89 22.54
C ALA A 169 6.98 -10.05 22.56
N SER A 170 7.71 -9.03 22.98
CA SER A 170 9.15 -9.19 23.20
C SER A 170 9.42 -9.97 24.49
N PRO A 171 10.54 -10.74 24.56
CA PRO A 171 10.94 -11.41 25.80
C PRO A 171 11.10 -10.45 26.98
N ALA A 172 11.59 -9.24 26.71
CA ALA A 172 11.75 -8.21 27.74
C ALA A 172 10.43 -7.76 28.35
N TYR A 173 9.38 -7.62 27.52
CA TYR A 173 8.04 -7.32 28.02
C TYR A 173 7.49 -8.46 28.88
N LEU A 174 7.60 -9.70 28.41
CA LEU A 174 7.08 -10.87 29.12
C LEU A 174 7.81 -11.12 30.46
N ALA A 175 9.09 -10.82 30.52
CA ALA A 175 9.87 -10.91 31.77
C ALA A 175 9.35 -9.95 32.84
N LEU A 176 8.80 -8.80 32.46
CA LEU A 176 8.25 -7.80 33.38
C LEU A 176 6.77 -8.01 33.69
N ALA A 177 5.97 -8.34 32.68
CA ALA A 177 4.52 -8.38 32.75
C ALA A 177 3.94 -9.80 32.95
N GLY A 178 4.77 -10.83 32.85
CA GLY A 178 4.34 -12.23 32.82
C GLY A 178 3.92 -12.68 31.42
N THR A 179 3.76 -14.00 31.27
CA THR A 179 3.32 -14.63 30.02
C THR A 179 1.87 -15.05 30.16
N PRO A 180 0.93 -14.50 29.38
CA PRO A 180 -0.47 -14.91 29.41
C PRO A 180 -0.60 -16.38 28.98
N GLN A 181 -1.44 -17.14 29.65
CA GLN A 181 -1.71 -18.55 29.37
C GLN A 181 -3.11 -18.74 28.74
N HIS A 182 -4.03 -17.83 29.04
CA HIS A 182 -5.39 -17.84 28.54
C HIS A 182 -5.76 -16.50 27.91
N PRO A 183 -6.75 -16.46 26.99
CA PRO A 183 -7.20 -15.20 26.39
C PRO A 183 -7.63 -14.14 27.40
N GLU A 184 -8.19 -14.54 28.53
CA GLU A 184 -8.64 -13.66 29.62
C GLU A 184 -7.48 -12.91 30.28
N ASP A 185 -6.29 -13.52 30.36
CA ASP A 185 -5.09 -12.92 30.95
C ASP A 185 -4.66 -11.65 30.21
N LEU A 186 -5.06 -11.54 28.94
CA LEU A 186 -4.76 -10.37 28.11
C LEU A 186 -5.37 -9.06 28.63
N GLU A 187 -6.39 -9.13 29.49
CA GLU A 187 -6.96 -7.96 30.15
C GLU A 187 -5.96 -7.27 31.09
N GLY A 188 -5.03 -8.04 31.65
CA GLY A 188 -3.94 -7.54 32.50
C GLY A 188 -2.73 -6.99 31.72
N HIS A 189 -2.70 -7.15 30.41
CA HIS A 189 -1.56 -6.77 29.58
C HIS A 189 -1.78 -5.48 28.77
N THR A 190 -0.69 -4.84 28.41
CA THR A 190 -0.70 -3.75 27.43
C THR A 190 -0.90 -4.31 26.03
N LEU A 191 -2.03 -3.99 25.40
CA LEU A 191 -2.33 -4.42 24.04
C LEU A 191 -2.04 -3.30 23.06
N ILE A 192 -1.43 -3.67 21.91
CA ILE A 192 -1.14 -2.81 20.79
C ILE A 192 -2.09 -3.18 19.64
N LEU A 193 -2.88 -2.22 19.18
CA LEU A 193 -3.86 -2.43 18.13
C LEU A 193 -3.46 -1.69 16.85
N HIS A 194 -3.50 -2.39 15.73
CA HIS A 194 -3.45 -1.77 14.41
C HIS A 194 -4.82 -1.16 14.07
N THR A 195 -4.83 0.09 13.61
CA THR A 195 -6.07 0.86 13.37
C THR A 195 -6.53 0.89 11.92
N ALA A 196 -6.00 0.02 11.05
CA ALA A 196 -6.47 -0.06 9.67
C ALA A 196 -7.99 -0.34 9.60
N PRO A 197 -8.70 0.25 8.62
CA PRO A 197 -10.17 0.42 8.66
C PRO A 197 -10.99 -0.88 8.73
N ARG A 198 -10.41 -2.02 8.41
CA ARG A 198 -11.11 -3.32 8.36
C ARG A 198 -10.62 -4.35 9.37
N ILE A 199 -9.89 -3.94 10.40
CA ILE A 199 -9.47 -4.86 11.44
C ILE A 199 -10.66 -5.19 12.33
N LEU A 200 -10.89 -6.49 12.51
CA LEU A 200 -11.92 -7.03 13.38
C LEU A 200 -11.84 -6.38 14.77
N LYS A 201 -12.95 -5.86 15.26
CA LYS A 201 -13.04 -5.22 16.58
C LYS A 201 -12.82 -6.22 17.73
N ALA A 202 -12.98 -7.50 17.47
CA ALA A 202 -12.76 -8.58 18.42
C ALA A 202 -11.62 -9.50 17.96
N TRP A 203 -10.90 -10.05 18.91
CA TRP A 203 -9.96 -11.13 18.67
C TRP A 203 -10.66 -12.44 19.00
N HIS A 204 -10.59 -13.38 18.08
CA HIS A 204 -11.16 -14.71 18.29
C HIS A 204 -10.02 -15.69 18.54
N PHE A 205 -10.20 -16.57 19.48
CA PHE A 205 -9.28 -17.65 19.84
C PHE A 205 -10.02 -18.96 19.72
N CYS A 206 -9.39 -19.97 19.14
CA CYS A 206 -9.97 -21.30 19.02
C CYS A 206 -9.12 -22.29 19.80
N HIS A 207 -9.75 -23.04 20.69
CA HIS A 207 -9.14 -24.13 21.44
C HIS A 207 -10.16 -25.26 21.57
N ASP A 208 -9.80 -26.48 21.14
CA ASP A 208 -10.68 -27.65 21.15
C ASP A 208 -12.10 -27.37 20.63
N ASP A 209 -12.16 -26.72 19.43
CA ASP A 209 -13.40 -26.30 18.75
C ASP A 209 -14.26 -25.27 19.52
N GLN A 210 -13.76 -24.76 20.64
CA GLN A 210 -14.40 -23.65 21.35
C GLN A 210 -13.81 -22.32 20.90
N ILE A 211 -14.69 -21.37 20.56
CA ILE A 211 -14.30 -20.02 20.15
C ILE A 211 -14.51 -19.07 21.32
N THR A 212 -13.42 -18.53 21.83
CA THR A 212 -13.43 -17.43 22.81
C THR A 212 -13.19 -16.10 22.10
N SER A 213 -14.02 -15.11 22.37
CA SER A 213 -13.91 -13.79 21.78
C SER A 213 -13.52 -12.76 22.82
N LEU A 214 -12.41 -12.06 22.57
CA LEU A 214 -11.94 -10.95 23.38
C LEU A 214 -12.10 -9.63 22.62
N ARG A 215 -12.68 -8.62 23.25
CA ARG A 215 -12.62 -7.24 22.74
C ARG A 215 -11.40 -6.55 23.34
N PRO A 216 -10.32 -6.36 22.57
CA PRO A 216 -9.10 -5.80 23.09
C PRO A 216 -9.33 -4.35 23.55
N ARG A 217 -8.79 -4.02 24.73
CA ARG A 217 -8.71 -2.65 25.24
C ARG A 217 -7.28 -2.14 25.03
N PRO A 218 -6.96 -1.57 23.86
CA PRO A 218 -5.60 -1.23 23.55
C PRO A 218 -5.13 -0.01 24.34
N ARG A 219 -3.88 -0.04 24.77
CA ARG A 219 -3.16 1.13 25.30
C ARG A 219 -2.45 1.89 24.19
N LEU A 220 -2.06 1.19 23.12
CA LEU A 220 -1.48 1.77 21.91
C LEU A 220 -2.34 1.44 20.70
N ARG A 221 -2.62 2.46 19.90
CA ARG A 221 -3.34 2.35 18.63
C ARG A 221 -2.48 2.97 17.53
N LEU A 222 -2.04 2.16 16.58
CA LEU A 222 -1.08 2.55 15.56
C LEU A 222 -1.66 2.33 14.16
N GLY A 223 -1.46 3.29 13.26
CA GLY A 223 -2.02 3.29 11.90
C GLY A 223 -1.25 2.45 10.89
N SER A 224 -0.11 1.87 11.28
CA SER A 224 0.78 1.12 10.38
C SER A 224 1.16 -0.22 11.00
N GLY A 225 1.14 -1.29 10.20
CA GLY A 225 1.58 -2.63 10.60
C GLY A 225 3.05 -2.64 11.02
N GLY A 226 3.91 -1.90 10.32
CA GLY A 226 5.31 -1.74 10.70
C GLY A 226 5.48 -1.07 12.07
N ALA A 227 4.69 -0.03 12.37
CA ALA A 227 4.73 0.61 13.68
C ALA A 227 4.27 -0.34 14.80
N VAL A 228 3.23 -1.15 14.56
CA VAL A 228 2.81 -2.20 15.50
C VAL A 228 3.94 -3.19 15.75
N TYR A 229 4.55 -3.68 14.69
CA TYR A 229 5.66 -4.62 14.72
C TYR A 229 6.82 -4.09 15.56
N HIS A 230 7.35 -2.91 15.22
CA HIS A 230 8.51 -2.32 15.92
C HIS A 230 8.19 -1.95 17.37
N SER A 231 6.97 -1.51 17.68
CA SER A 231 6.56 -1.25 19.06
C SER A 231 6.49 -2.53 19.90
N THR A 232 6.06 -3.64 19.30
CA THR A 232 6.04 -4.96 19.94
C THR A 232 7.47 -5.42 20.24
N LEU A 233 8.39 -5.27 19.29
CA LEU A 233 9.82 -5.55 19.48
C LEU A 233 10.43 -4.74 20.60
N ALA A 234 10.11 -3.45 20.66
CA ALA A 234 10.61 -2.54 21.67
C ALA A 234 10.04 -2.79 23.08
N GLY A 235 9.16 -3.80 23.25
CA GLY A 235 8.60 -4.17 24.53
C GLY A 235 7.41 -3.32 24.97
N ALA A 236 6.72 -2.66 24.06
CA ALA A 236 5.58 -1.81 24.41
C ALA A 236 4.31 -2.60 24.78
N GLY A 237 4.25 -3.91 24.49
CA GLY A 237 3.10 -4.73 24.80
C GLY A 237 2.93 -5.95 23.90
N ILE A 238 1.72 -6.49 23.86
CA ILE A 238 1.31 -7.64 23.05
C ILE A 238 0.54 -7.15 21.83
N ALA A 239 0.89 -7.63 20.64
CA ALA A 239 0.19 -7.35 19.40
C ALA A 239 -0.21 -8.63 18.66
N ARG A 240 -1.25 -8.54 17.82
CA ARG A 240 -1.62 -9.58 16.87
C ARG A 240 -1.03 -9.26 15.50
N LEU A 241 -0.07 -10.07 15.05
CA LEU A 241 0.65 -9.93 13.81
C LEU A 241 0.46 -11.16 12.92
N ALA A 242 0.76 -11.04 11.64
CA ALA A 242 0.75 -12.16 10.71
C ALA A 242 1.81 -13.21 11.09
N ALA A 243 1.51 -14.50 10.93
CA ALA A 243 2.37 -15.61 11.34
C ALA A 243 3.77 -15.55 10.70
N TRP A 244 3.85 -15.18 9.43
CA TRP A 244 5.10 -15.08 8.69
C TRP A 244 6.08 -14.00 9.22
N VAL A 245 5.60 -13.07 10.05
CA VAL A 245 6.45 -12.08 10.73
C VAL A 245 7.36 -12.73 11.77
N GLY A 246 6.89 -13.77 12.45
CA GLY A 246 7.64 -14.47 13.48
C GLY A 246 8.63 -15.51 12.93
N GLU A 247 8.59 -15.82 11.65
CA GLU A 247 9.53 -16.72 10.98
C GLU A 247 10.84 -16.02 10.59
N ALA A 248 10.88 -14.68 10.62
CA ALA A 248 12.12 -13.93 10.50
C ALA A 248 13.01 -14.18 11.74
N PRO A 249 14.36 -14.22 11.61
CA PRO A 249 15.28 -14.53 12.71
C PRO A 249 15.35 -13.38 13.72
N VAL A 250 14.26 -13.11 14.41
CA VAL A 250 14.17 -12.01 15.38
C VAL A 250 13.57 -12.53 16.68
N SER A 251 14.13 -12.08 17.76
CA SER A 251 13.85 -12.35 19.15
C SER A 251 12.40 -12.08 19.60
N TYR A 252 11.46 -12.87 19.08
CA TYR A 252 10.08 -12.87 19.57
C TYR A 252 9.80 -14.15 20.37
N THR A 253 9.03 -14.01 21.40
CA THR A 253 8.32 -15.15 21.95
C THR A 253 6.95 -15.18 21.29
N HIS A 254 6.72 -16.18 20.42
CA HIS A 254 5.42 -16.54 19.95
C HIS A 254 4.58 -16.98 21.16
N LEU A 255 3.51 -16.24 21.41
CA LEU A 255 2.55 -16.65 22.45
C LEU A 255 1.63 -17.70 21.84
N THR A 256 1.81 -18.95 22.23
CA THR A 256 0.92 -20.05 21.85
C THR A 256 -0.40 -20.00 22.62
N LEU A 257 -1.10 -18.87 22.56
CA LEU A 257 -2.50 -18.89 22.88
C LEU A 257 -3.24 -19.54 21.71
N PRO A 258 -4.23 -20.41 21.98
CA PRO A 258 -4.99 -21.05 20.92
C PRO A 258 -5.62 -19.98 20.03
N THR A 259 -5.19 -19.93 18.77
CA THR A 259 -5.62 -18.90 17.81
C THR A 259 -6.42 -19.52 16.70
N ASN A 260 -7.41 -18.79 16.22
CA ASN A 260 -8.32 -19.21 15.17
C ASN A 260 -7.62 -19.32 13.81
N ARG A 261 -7.98 -20.36 13.05
CA ARG A 261 -7.79 -20.38 11.58
C ARG A 261 -8.93 -19.56 10.96
N GLU A 262 -8.63 -18.43 10.37
CA GLU A 262 -9.57 -17.72 9.48
C GLU A 262 -9.52 -18.32 8.09
#